data_d514f73840df393714d9c49a196694cd
#
_entry.id   d514f73840df393714d9c49a196694cd
#
_cell.length_a   1.000
_cell.length_b   1.000
_cell.length_c   1.000
_cell.angle_alpha   90.00
_cell.angle_beta   90.00
_cell.angle_gamma   90.00
#
_symmetry.space_group_name_H-M   'P 1'
#
loop_
_entity.id
_entity.type
_entity.pdbx_description
1 polymer ?
#
loop_
_entity_poly.entity_id
_entity_poly.type
_entity_poly.pdbx_seq_one_letter_code
_entity_poly.pdbx_strand_id
1 'polypeptide(L)'
;MIDSNLPIFISVADLGSFSRAGCQLKKSPQTIFRQISSFENKIGIKLFDRSPAGMKLTQAGRSFYKDARFLQSFAKEAVKRAKKIEKNSENLIRVAFSPLTPVAFLKQVWPVVMKQYPNLRVELVPFENEKVVEADIINHLGNEGLVDIMLTTYDENFLIEKKCTALKLTDLSLSIAMSLNHRLADKDKLTIEDIRAGRESLLLMSRDLVKGYNSVREIFLKDNLVRKEYFDSLNMEILNRCASSGSLLLATNAWTFSHPLLKSVPLEVNETIPFGVIHSKHPTEQVRKILKIIEFVNLEQQNFKLW
;
A
#
# COMPACT_ATOMS: atom_id res chain seq x y z
N MET A 1 6.19 23.96 -1.52
CA MET A 1 5.09 24.43 -0.68
C MET A 1 3.80 24.32 -1.49
N ILE A 2 2.75 23.78 -0.92
CA ILE A 2 1.45 23.59 -1.61
C ILE A 2 0.91 24.95 -2.06
N ASP A 3 0.45 25.06 -3.31
CA ASP A 3 -0.13 26.31 -3.85
C ASP A 3 -1.30 26.78 -2.97
N SER A 4 -1.31 28.05 -2.61
CA SER A 4 -2.34 28.65 -1.75
C SER A 4 -3.77 28.57 -2.34
N ASN A 5 -3.88 28.30 -3.64
CA ASN A 5 -5.15 28.13 -4.34
C ASN A 5 -5.70 26.70 -4.28
N LEU A 6 -4.88 25.71 -3.89
CA LEU A 6 -5.33 24.31 -3.78
C LEU A 6 -6.49 24.13 -2.78
N PRO A 7 -6.44 24.68 -1.56
CA PRO A 7 -7.58 24.62 -0.63
C PRO A 7 -8.84 25.29 -1.17
N ILE A 8 -8.68 26.36 -1.98
CA ILE A 8 -9.79 27.09 -2.59
C ILE A 8 -10.44 26.24 -3.68
N PHE A 9 -9.62 25.60 -4.54
CA PHE A 9 -10.08 24.66 -5.54
C PHE A 9 -10.89 23.51 -4.91
N ILE A 10 -10.36 22.89 -3.85
CA ILE A 10 -11.04 21.80 -3.13
C ILE A 10 -12.38 22.29 -2.56
N SER A 11 -12.41 23.47 -1.90
CA SER A 11 -13.64 24.00 -1.34
C SER A 11 -14.71 24.29 -2.40
N VAL A 12 -14.32 24.84 -3.56
CA VAL A 12 -15.25 25.07 -4.68
C VAL A 12 -15.76 23.75 -5.27
N ALA A 13 -14.90 22.74 -5.38
CA ALA A 13 -15.27 21.42 -5.86
C ALA A 13 -16.26 20.71 -4.91
N ASP A 14 -16.02 20.78 -3.60
CA ASP A 14 -16.88 20.20 -2.56
C ASP A 14 -18.27 20.85 -2.52
N LEU A 15 -18.32 22.17 -2.66
CA LEU A 15 -19.54 22.95 -2.50
C LEU A 15 -20.29 23.23 -3.82
N GLY A 16 -19.65 23.06 -4.97
CA GLY A 16 -20.22 23.33 -6.29
C GLY A 16 -20.62 24.81 -6.52
N SER A 17 -20.07 25.78 -5.74
CA SER A 17 -20.48 27.17 -5.77
C SER A 17 -19.41 28.10 -5.23
N PHE A 18 -19.11 29.17 -5.98
CA PHE A 18 -18.20 30.22 -5.51
C PHE A 18 -18.74 30.97 -4.29
N SER A 19 -20.06 31.20 -4.23
CA SER A 19 -20.69 31.89 -3.11
C SER A 19 -20.58 31.06 -1.82
N ARG A 20 -20.88 29.75 -1.88
CA ARG A 20 -20.76 28.88 -0.72
C ARG A 20 -19.29 28.69 -0.29
N ALA A 21 -18.37 28.52 -1.24
CA ALA A 21 -16.94 28.47 -0.95
C ALA A 21 -16.43 29.81 -0.36
N GLY A 22 -16.91 30.93 -0.88
CA GLY A 22 -16.59 32.26 -0.35
C GLY A 22 -17.03 32.42 1.11
N CYS A 23 -18.25 32.00 1.45
CA CYS A 23 -18.75 32.00 2.83
C CYS A 23 -17.84 31.15 3.74
N GLN A 24 -17.51 29.91 3.33
CA GLN A 24 -16.64 29.01 4.11
C GLN A 24 -15.23 29.59 4.32
N LEU A 25 -14.68 30.22 3.28
CA LEU A 25 -13.29 30.73 3.29
C LEU A 25 -13.19 32.19 3.72
N LYS A 26 -14.33 32.83 4.10
CA LYS A 26 -14.43 34.24 4.47
C LYS A 26 -13.87 35.19 3.37
N LYS A 27 -14.22 34.88 2.11
CA LYS A 27 -13.82 35.67 0.92
C LYS A 27 -15.02 35.99 0.05
N SER A 28 -14.95 37.09 -0.71
CA SER A 28 -16.02 37.41 -1.66
C SER A 28 -16.07 36.36 -2.81
N PRO A 29 -17.27 36.09 -3.38
CA PRO A 29 -17.39 35.18 -4.53
C PRO A 29 -16.50 35.60 -5.71
N GLN A 30 -16.35 36.91 -5.93
CA GLN A 30 -15.46 37.46 -6.98
C GLN A 30 -14.00 37.15 -6.71
N THR A 31 -13.56 37.18 -5.45
CA THR A 31 -12.21 36.83 -5.06
C THR A 31 -11.94 35.33 -5.32
N ILE A 32 -12.87 34.44 -4.93
CA ILE A 32 -12.79 33.01 -5.21
C ILE A 32 -12.71 32.75 -6.73
N PHE A 33 -13.59 33.40 -7.51
CA PHE A 33 -13.59 33.30 -8.97
C PHE A 33 -12.24 33.70 -9.58
N ARG A 34 -11.66 34.85 -9.17
CA ARG A 34 -10.35 35.29 -9.67
C ARG A 34 -9.23 34.32 -9.31
N GLN A 35 -9.23 33.80 -8.07
CA GLN A 35 -8.23 32.86 -7.59
C GLN A 35 -8.30 31.53 -8.36
N ILE A 36 -9.49 30.99 -8.63
CA ILE A 36 -9.67 29.78 -9.45
C ILE A 36 -9.24 30.03 -10.89
N SER A 37 -9.65 31.17 -11.50
CA SER A 37 -9.25 31.50 -12.87
C SER A 37 -7.74 31.67 -13.00
N SER A 38 -7.09 32.31 -12.03
CA SER A 38 -5.64 32.47 -11.97
C SER A 38 -4.95 31.10 -11.81
N PHE A 39 -5.51 30.22 -10.99
CA PHE A 39 -4.97 28.87 -10.78
C PHE A 39 -5.08 28.02 -12.03
N GLU A 40 -6.25 27.98 -12.69
CA GLU A 40 -6.45 27.30 -13.98
C GLU A 40 -5.46 27.79 -15.06
N ASN A 41 -5.27 29.11 -15.14
CA ASN A 41 -4.33 29.71 -16.09
C ASN A 41 -2.87 29.33 -15.77
N LYS A 42 -2.50 29.30 -14.50
CA LYS A 42 -1.15 28.93 -14.05
C LYS A 42 -0.80 27.48 -14.40
N ILE A 43 -1.76 26.56 -14.26
CA ILE A 43 -1.54 25.14 -14.57
C ILE A 43 -1.87 24.78 -16.03
N GLY A 44 -2.47 25.71 -16.79
CA GLY A 44 -2.83 25.51 -18.19
C GLY A 44 -4.03 24.58 -18.42
N ILE A 45 -4.82 24.28 -17.39
CA ILE A 45 -5.90 23.28 -17.47
C ILE A 45 -7.19 23.88 -16.89
N LYS A 46 -8.33 23.72 -17.61
CA LYS A 46 -9.64 24.02 -17.09
C LYS A 46 -10.12 22.92 -16.15
N LEU A 47 -10.38 23.27 -14.90
CA LEU A 47 -10.80 22.36 -13.84
C LEU A 47 -12.32 22.38 -13.63
N PHE A 48 -12.99 23.48 -14.01
CA PHE A 48 -14.43 23.64 -13.84
C PHE A 48 -15.14 23.98 -15.14
N ASP A 49 -16.29 23.31 -15.35
CA ASP A 49 -17.33 23.71 -16.27
C ASP A 49 -18.32 24.63 -15.55
N ARG A 50 -18.63 25.76 -16.18
CA ARG A 50 -19.51 26.81 -15.63
C ARG A 50 -20.84 26.75 -16.36
N SER A 51 -21.94 26.57 -15.65
CA SER A 51 -23.28 26.58 -16.20
C SER A 51 -24.24 27.37 -15.29
N PRO A 52 -25.40 27.79 -15.79
CA PRO A 52 -26.44 28.38 -14.96
C PRO A 52 -26.86 27.48 -13.78
N ALA A 53 -26.70 26.17 -13.91
CA ALA A 53 -26.98 25.17 -12.86
C ALA A 53 -25.87 25.06 -11.79
N GLY A 54 -24.78 25.84 -11.90
CA GLY A 54 -23.67 25.86 -10.94
C GLY A 54 -22.33 25.44 -11.54
N MET A 55 -21.40 25.08 -10.66
CA MET A 55 -20.04 24.67 -10.99
C MET A 55 -19.93 23.16 -10.96
N LYS A 56 -19.42 22.56 -12.03
CA LYS A 56 -19.09 21.13 -12.10
C LYS A 56 -17.64 20.93 -12.48
N LEU A 57 -17.01 19.90 -11.94
CA LEU A 57 -15.65 19.55 -12.35
C LEU A 57 -15.62 19.01 -13.78
N THR A 58 -14.67 19.47 -14.58
CA THR A 58 -14.32 18.83 -15.85
C THR A 58 -13.79 17.40 -15.62
N GLN A 59 -13.52 16.63 -16.67
CA GLN A 59 -12.85 15.32 -16.52
C GLN A 59 -11.45 15.50 -15.92
N ALA A 60 -10.68 16.48 -16.39
CA ALA A 60 -9.38 16.85 -15.83
C ALA A 60 -9.52 17.33 -14.38
N GLY A 61 -10.54 18.15 -14.08
CA GLY A 61 -10.85 18.62 -12.74
C GLY A 61 -11.16 17.49 -11.76
N ARG A 62 -11.86 16.44 -12.19
CA ARG A 62 -12.13 15.25 -11.34
C ARG A 62 -10.85 14.47 -11.03
N SER A 63 -9.98 14.28 -12.01
CA SER A 63 -8.68 13.64 -11.80
C SER A 63 -7.85 14.47 -10.81
N PHE A 64 -7.68 15.76 -11.11
CA PHE A 64 -6.91 16.67 -10.28
C PHE A 64 -7.48 16.83 -8.86
N TYR A 65 -8.80 16.73 -8.68
CA TYR A 65 -9.43 16.81 -7.37
C TYR A 65 -9.02 15.66 -6.43
N LYS A 66 -8.91 14.44 -6.95
CA LYS A 66 -8.44 13.30 -6.16
C LYS A 66 -7.02 13.56 -5.64
N ASP A 67 -6.12 13.97 -6.52
CA ASP A 67 -4.72 14.27 -6.17
C ASP A 67 -4.62 15.48 -5.22
N ALA A 68 -5.42 16.52 -5.45
CA ALA A 68 -5.49 17.70 -4.59
C ALA A 68 -5.92 17.38 -3.16
N ARG A 69 -6.93 16.51 -3.00
CA ARG A 69 -7.39 16.02 -1.68
C ARG A 69 -6.32 15.22 -0.98
N PHE A 70 -5.64 14.35 -1.72
CA PHE A 70 -4.51 13.58 -1.19
C PHE A 70 -3.39 14.51 -0.70
N LEU A 71 -2.92 15.43 -1.54
CA LEU A 71 -1.89 16.41 -1.17
C LEU A 71 -2.25 17.24 0.06
N GLN A 72 -3.51 17.68 0.16
CA GLN A 72 -3.97 18.46 1.32
C GLN A 72 -3.95 17.61 2.60
N SER A 73 -4.42 16.37 2.52
CA SER A 73 -4.40 15.42 3.65
C SER A 73 -2.97 15.12 4.08
N PHE A 74 -2.11 14.81 3.13
CA PHE A 74 -0.70 14.51 3.35
C PHE A 74 0.03 15.68 4.03
N ALA A 75 -0.20 16.91 3.57
CA ALA A 75 0.39 18.10 4.19
C ALA A 75 -0.09 18.32 5.63
N LYS A 76 -1.39 18.12 5.91
CA LYS A 76 -1.92 18.19 7.28
C LYS A 76 -1.27 17.16 8.20
N GLU A 77 -1.13 15.93 7.73
CA GLU A 77 -0.48 14.87 8.48
C GLU A 77 1.03 15.12 8.65
N ALA A 78 1.70 15.71 7.66
CA ALA A 78 3.11 16.10 7.78
C ALA A 78 3.31 17.11 8.93
N VAL A 79 2.49 18.15 9.00
CA VAL A 79 2.52 19.13 10.10
C VAL A 79 2.20 18.47 11.44
N LYS A 80 1.23 17.57 11.48
CA LYS A 80 0.87 16.83 12.69
C LYS A 80 2.02 15.93 13.16
N ARG A 81 2.72 15.26 12.22
CA ARG A 81 3.91 14.46 12.51
C ARG A 81 5.04 15.33 13.08
N ALA A 82 5.36 16.45 12.44
CA ALA A 82 6.38 17.37 12.92
C ALA A 82 6.11 17.83 14.36
N LYS A 83 4.86 18.21 14.66
CA LYS A 83 4.43 18.59 16.03
C LYS A 83 4.51 17.41 17.03
N LYS A 84 4.29 16.16 16.58
CA LYS A 84 4.44 14.98 17.43
C LYS A 84 5.92 14.69 17.75
N ILE A 85 6.81 14.87 16.78
CA ILE A 85 8.26 14.71 16.96
C ILE A 85 8.78 15.71 17.99
N GLU A 86 8.33 16.97 17.92
CA GLU A 86 8.68 18.01 18.88
C GLU A 86 8.24 17.69 20.32
N LYS A 87 7.14 16.93 20.48
CA LYS A 87 6.57 16.69 21.81
C LYS A 87 6.90 15.34 22.46
N ASN A 88 7.26 14.27 21.73
CA ASN A 88 7.40 12.91 22.35
C ASN A 88 7.99 11.84 21.39
N SER A 89 9.17 12.05 20.80
CA SER A 89 9.71 11.08 19.83
C SER A 89 10.53 9.92 20.42
N GLU A 90 10.87 9.96 21.70
CA GLU A 90 11.88 9.03 22.24
C GLU A 90 11.45 7.55 22.35
N ASN A 91 10.14 7.25 22.38
CA ASN A 91 9.65 5.89 22.62
C ASN A 91 8.54 5.43 21.64
N LEU A 92 8.48 5.98 20.44
CA LEU A 92 7.48 5.61 19.45
C LEU A 92 8.12 4.90 18.26
N ILE A 93 7.54 3.76 17.85
CA ILE A 93 7.87 3.06 16.60
C ILE A 93 6.66 3.08 15.69
N ARG A 94 6.87 3.51 14.46
CA ARG A 94 5.86 3.56 13.41
C ARG A 94 6.03 2.37 12.49
N VAL A 95 5.00 1.55 12.42
CA VAL A 95 4.95 0.35 11.58
C VAL A 95 4.03 0.61 10.40
N ALA A 96 4.56 0.53 9.19
CA ALA A 96 3.74 0.61 8.00
C ALA A 96 2.75 -0.56 7.95
N PHE A 97 1.48 -0.24 7.70
CA PHE A 97 0.37 -1.19 7.72
C PHE A 97 -0.51 -1.04 6.48
N SER A 98 -0.85 -2.17 5.87
CA SER A 98 -1.88 -2.27 4.84
C SER A 98 -2.76 -3.50 5.15
N PRO A 99 -4.01 -3.54 4.71
CA PRO A 99 -4.87 -4.73 4.84
C PRO A 99 -4.26 -6.00 4.22
N LEU A 100 -3.32 -5.83 3.30
CA LEU A 100 -2.61 -6.91 2.61
C LEU A 100 -1.28 -7.28 3.28
N THR A 101 -0.85 -6.52 4.29
CA THR A 101 0.39 -6.77 5.01
C THR A 101 0.10 -7.54 6.29
N PRO A 102 0.62 -8.77 6.45
CA PRO A 102 0.40 -9.54 7.66
C PRO A 102 1.13 -8.90 8.84
N VAL A 103 0.41 -8.14 9.65
CA VAL A 103 0.92 -7.59 10.93
C VAL A 103 0.56 -8.47 12.13
N ALA A 104 -0.04 -9.64 11.88
CA ALA A 104 -0.43 -10.58 12.92
C ALA A 104 0.76 -11.02 13.79
N PHE A 105 1.98 -11.03 13.25
CA PHE A 105 3.20 -11.30 13.98
C PHE A 105 3.39 -10.35 15.18
N LEU A 106 2.90 -9.12 15.11
CA LEU A 106 2.96 -8.18 16.23
C LEU A 106 2.25 -8.72 17.48
N LYS A 107 1.21 -9.55 17.32
CA LYS A 107 0.53 -10.21 18.46
C LYS A 107 1.47 -11.15 19.22
N GLN A 108 2.46 -11.72 18.54
CA GLN A 108 3.43 -12.65 19.14
C GLN A 108 4.62 -11.88 19.74
N VAL A 109 5.06 -10.83 19.10
CA VAL A 109 6.20 -10.03 19.52
C VAL A 109 5.85 -9.03 20.63
N TRP A 110 4.66 -8.42 20.55
CA TRP A 110 4.28 -7.30 21.40
C TRP A 110 4.26 -7.61 22.90
N PRO A 111 3.77 -8.77 23.38
CA PRO A 111 3.87 -9.12 24.80
C PRO A 111 5.32 -9.14 25.32
N VAL A 112 6.27 -9.62 24.51
CA VAL A 112 7.68 -9.65 24.86
C VAL A 112 8.27 -8.23 24.91
N VAL A 113 7.91 -7.40 23.91
CA VAL A 113 8.29 -5.99 23.85
C VAL A 113 7.81 -5.25 25.11
N MET A 114 6.54 -5.39 25.46
CA MET A 114 5.96 -4.71 26.63
C MET A 114 6.57 -5.15 27.95
N LYS A 115 7.01 -6.40 28.07
CA LYS A 115 7.69 -6.89 29.25
C LYS A 115 9.08 -6.26 29.42
N GLN A 116 9.82 -6.08 28.33
CA GLN A 116 11.19 -5.54 28.34
C GLN A 116 11.24 -4.01 28.25
N TYR A 117 10.31 -3.41 27.51
CA TYR A 117 10.24 -1.98 27.23
C TYR A 117 8.81 -1.43 27.42
N PRO A 118 8.30 -1.33 28.67
CA PRO A 118 6.91 -0.98 28.94
C PRO A 118 6.50 0.42 28.46
N ASN A 119 7.46 1.31 28.25
CA ASN A 119 7.22 2.66 27.75
C ASN A 119 7.25 2.77 26.21
N LEU A 120 7.60 1.69 25.50
CA LEU A 120 7.64 1.68 24.04
C LEU A 120 6.22 1.65 23.48
N ARG A 121 5.96 2.50 22.50
CA ARG A 121 4.65 2.61 21.82
C ARG A 121 4.78 2.22 20.36
N VAL A 122 3.75 1.58 19.83
CA VAL A 122 3.62 1.31 18.39
C VAL A 122 2.48 2.15 17.82
N GLU A 123 2.72 2.78 16.69
CA GLU A 123 1.71 3.42 15.86
C GLU A 123 1.66 2.67 14.52
N LEU A 124 0.49 2.14 14.18
CA LEU A 124 0.27 1.58 12.84
C LEU A 124 -0.01 2.73 11.88
N VAL A 125 0.84 2.89 10.88
CA VAL A 125 0.70 3.91 9.85
C VAL A 125 0.08 3.26 8.62
N PRO A 126 -1.18 3.56 8.30
CA PRO A 126 -1.83 2.97 7.13
C PRO A 126 -1.16 3.48 5.86
N PHE A 127 -0.97 2.57 4.91
CA PHE A 127 -0.61 2.91 3.55
C PHE A 127 -1.47 2.09 2.57
N GLU A 128 -1.79 2.70 1.45
CA GLU A 128 -2.40 2.00 0.33
C GLU A 128 -1.30 1.61 -0.64
N ASN A 129 -1.40 0.41 -1.24
CA ASN A 129 -0.42 -0.09 -2.22
C ASN A 129 -0.51 0.68 -3.56
N GLU A 130 -0.76 1.98 -3.52
CA GLU A 130 -0.66 2.84 -4.69
C GLU A 130 0.79 3.21 -4.94
N LYS A 131 1.21 3.19 -6.22
CA LYS A 131 2.60 3.30 -6.70
C LYS A 131 3.43 4.43 -6.05
N VAL A 132 2.79 5.53 -5.71
CA VAL A 132 3.44 6.73 -5.16
C VAL A 132 3.70 6.58 -3.66
N VAL A 133 2.76 6.02 -2.92
CA VAL A 133 2.81 5.97 -1.45
C VAL A 133 3.78 4.90 -0.95
N GLU A 134 3.82 3.73 -1.61
CA GLU A 134 4.74 2.64 -1.24
C GLU A 134 6.21 3.05 -1.45
N ALA A 135 6.52 3.64 -2.61
CA ALA A 135 7.88 4.11 -2.91
C ALA A 135 8.32 5.22 -1.96
N ASP A 136 7.43 6.16 -1.64
CA ASP A 136 7.72 7.26 -0.71
C ASP A 136 7.92 6.77 0.72
N ILE A 137 7.11 5.82 1.19
CA ILE A 137 7.26 5.24 2.53
C ILE A 137 8.61 4.54 2.66
N ILE A 138 8.99 3.72 1.67
CA ILE A 138 10.25 2.98 1.69
C ILE A 138 11.45 3.93 1.58
N ASN A 139 11.36 4.95 0.73
CA ASN A 139 12.41 5.95 0.58
C ASN A 139 12.65 6.79 1.86
N HIS A 140 11.66 6.85 2.76
CA HIS A 140 11.70 7.63 4.00
C HIS A 140 11.75 6.76 5.26
N LEU A 141 12.11 5.47 5.15
CA LEU A 141 12.29 4.59 6.30
C LEU A 141 13.33 5.15 7.29
N GLY A 142 12.91 5.36 8.53
CA GLY A 142 13.74 5.87 9.60
C GLY A 142 14.12 7.34 9.47
N ASN A 143 13.72 8.02 8.40
CA ASN A 143 13.92 9.45 8.21
C ASN A 143 12.57 10.19 8.33
N GLU A 144 12.62 11.39 8.90
CA GLU A 144 11.48 12.33 8.94
C GLU A 144 10.20 11.83 9.64
N GLY A 145 10.25 10.74 10.40
CA GLY A 145 9.15 10.29 11.26
C GLY A 145 7.91 9.78 10.54
N LEU A 146 8.03 9.33 9.29
CA LEU A 146 6.93 8.73 8.56
C LEU A 146 6.68 7.28 8.99
N VAL A 147 7.67 6.42 8.78
CA VAL A 147 7.64 5.00 9.10
C VAL A 147 9.03 4.57 9.56
N ASP A 148 9.10 3.75 10.58
CA ASP A 148 10.36 3.22 11.10
C ASP A 148 10.64 1.81 10.57
N ILE A 149 9.60 0.99 10.45
CA ILE A 149 9.68 -0.38 9.93
C ILE A 149 8.48 -0.70 9.05
N MET A 150 8.68 -1.59 8.09
CA MET A 150 7.66 -2.10 7.20
C MET A 150 7.82 -3.61 7.01
N LEU A 151 6.73 -4.36 6.98
CA LEU A 151 6.75 -5.77 6.60
C LEU A 151 6.42 -5.90 5.12
N THR A 152 7.31 -6.54 4.38
CA THR A 152 7.09 -6.79 2.96
C THR A 152 8.01 -7.88 2.45
N THR A 153 7.76 -8.32 1.22
CA THR A 153 8.67 -9.15 0.44
C THR A 153 9.81 -8.28 -0.10
N TYR A 154 11.00 -8.87 -0.26
CA TYR A 154 12.17 -8.17 -0.76
C TYR A 154 13.12 -9.12 -1.49
N ASP A 155 14.05 -8.54 -2.22
CA ASP A 155 15.26 -9.17 -2.74
C ASP A 155 16.45 -8.20 -2.62
N GLU A 156 17.64 -8.63 -3.03
CA GLU A 156 18.84 -7.81 -2.94
C GLU A 156 18.73 -6.52 -3.76
N ASN A 157 18.15 -6.59 -4.97
CA ASN A 157 17.96 -5.42 -5.83
C ASN A 157 17.05 -4.40 -5.18
N PHE A 158 15.94 -4.87 -4.59
CA PHE A 158 15.04 -4.02 -3.82
C PHE A 158 15.76 -3.29 -2.67
N LEU A 159 16.55 -4.01 -1.87
CA LEU A 159 17.28 -3.42 -0.74
C LEU A 159 18.33 -2.38 -1.18
N ILE A 160 19.01 -2.65 -2.30
CA ILE A 160 20.00 -1.72 -2.86
C ILE A 160 19.30 -0.47 -3.39
N GLU A 161 18.28 -0.63 -4.24
CA GLU A 161 17.54 0.47 -4.86
C GLU A 161 16.89 1.38 -3.81
N LYS A 162 16.26 0.79 -2.80
CA LYS A 162 15.57 1.51 -1.72
C LYS A 162 16.50 1.95 -0.59
N LYS A 163 17.80 1.66 -0.67
CA LYS A 163 18.82 2.01 0.33
C LYS A 163 18.46 1.59 1.76
N CYS A 164 17.75 0.47 1.89
CA CYS A 164 17.30 -0.09 3.16
C CYS A 164 17.99 -1.43 3.46
N THR A 165 17.59 -2.07 4.55
CA THR A 165 18.02 -3.40 4.94
C THR A 165 16.83 -4.18 5.50
N ALA A 166 16.96 -5.50 5.66
CA ALA A 166 15.90 -6.37 6.10
C ALA A 166 16.34 -7.31 7.22
N LEU A 167 15.48 -7.49 8.21
CA LEU A 167 15.50 -8.64 9.11
C LEU A 167 14.58 -9.71 8.51
N LYS A 168 15.16 -10.80 8.00
CA LYS A 168 14.40 -11.90 7.40
C LYS A 168 13.58 -12.62 8.47
N LEU A 169 12.29 -12.84 8.19
CA LEU A 169 11.40 -13.62 9.05
C LEU A 169 11.17 -15.03 8.50
N THR A 170 10.89 -15.13 7.20
CA THR A 170 10.62 -16.43 6.54
C THR A 170 10.79 -16.29 5.02
N ASP A 171 10.68 -17.42 4.34
CA ASP A 171 10.47 -17.47 2.89
C ASP A 171 8.99 -17.77 2.60
N LEU A 172 8.38 -16.98 1.73
CA LEU A 172 7.01 -17.20 1.26
C LEU A 172 7.03 -18.11 0.02
N SER A 173 6.10 -19.05 -0.03
CA SER A 173 5.82 -19.81 -1.24
C SER A 173 4.83 -19.05 -2.13
N LEU A 174 4.94 -19.28 -3.43
CA LEU A 174 3.95 -18.80 -4.39
C LEU A 174 2.70 -19.67 -4.34
N SER A 175 1.57 -19.05 -4.59
CA SER A 175 0.25 -19.67 -4.56
C SER A 175 -0.67 -19.05 -5.60
N ILE A 176 -1.77 -19.72 -5.87
CA ILE A 176 -2.87 -19.19 -6.67
C ILE A 176 -4.03 -18.94 -5.73
N ALA A 177 -4.44 -17.68 -5.64
CA ALA A 177 -5.67 -17.31 -4.94
C ALA A 177 -6.87 -17.40 -5.89
N MET A 178 -7.99 -17.88 -5.36
CA MET A 178 -9.23 -18.10 -6.11
C MET A 178 -10.43 -18.08 -5.18
N SER A 179 -11.64 -17.96 -5.75
CA SER A 179 -12.88 -18.10 -4.99
C SER A 179 -12.94 -19.43 -4.24
N LEU A 180 -13.54 -19.46 -3.06
CA LEU A 180 -13.77 -20.69 -2.26
C LEU A 180 -14.51 -21.77 -3.06
N ASN A 181 -15.37 -21.38 -4.02
CA ASN A 181 -16.15 -22.30 -4.84
C ASN A 181 -15.47 -22.68 -6.17
N HIS A 182 -14.22 -22.30 -6.35
CA HIS A 182 -13.50 -22.59 -7.59
C HIS A 182 -13.15 -24.09 -7.67
N ARG A 183 -13.22 -24.69 -8.89
CA ARG A 183 -12.91 -26.12 -9.13
C ARG A 183 -11.54 -26.59 -8.62
N LEU A 184 -10.58 -25.68 -8.51
CA LEU A 184 -9.23 -25.97 -8.03
C LEU A 184 -9.06 -25.72 -6.52
N ALA A 185 -10.08 -25.19 -5.84
CA ALA A 185 -9.97 -24.80 -4.44
C ALA A 185 -9.74 -25.98 -3.49
N ASP A 186 -10.20 -27.18 -3.85
CA ASP A 186 -10.06 -28.37 -3.00
C ASP A 186 -8.74 -29.14 -3.21
N LYS A 187 -7.87 -28.66 -4.13
CA LYS A 187 -6.55 -29.22 -4.30
C LYS A 187 -5.60 -28.79 -3.18
N ASP A 188 -4.71 -29.68 -2.76
CA ASP A 188 -3.65 -29.36 -1.79
C ASP A 188 -2.51 -28.56 -2.42
N LYS A 189 -2.26 -28.78 -3.72
CA LYS A 189 -1.25 -28.08 -4.53
C LYS A 189 -1.74 -27.95 -5.97
N LEU A 190 -1.22 -26.95 -6.66
CA LEU A 190 -1.48 -26.70 -8.08
C LEU A 190 -0.19 -26.80 -8.89
N THR A 191 -0.32 -27.36 -10.08
CA THR A 191 0.74 -27.32 -11.11
C THR A 191 0.43 -26.22 -12.14
N ILE A 192 1.39 -25.90 -12.99
CA ILE A 192 1.19 -24.99 -14.13
C ILE A 192 0.11 -25.56 -15.07
N GLU A 193 0.10 -26.89 -15.26
CA GLU A 193 -0.85 -27.62 -16.09
C GLU A 193 -2.30 -27.49 -15.59
N ASP A 194 -2.53 -27.45 -14.30
CA ASP A 194 -3.86 -27.21 -13.72
C ASP A 194 -4.45 -25.86 -14.15
N ILE A 195 -3.58 -24.84 -14.24
CA ILE A 195 -3.95 -23.50 -14.66
C ILE A 195 -4.18 -23.45 -16.17
N ARG A 196 -3.32 -24.13 -16.96
CA ARG A 196 -3.47 -24.27 -18.42
C ARG A 196 -4.75 -24.98 -18.83
N ALA A 197 -5.14 -26.02 -18.09
CA ALA A 197 -6.35 -26.80 -18.38
C ALA A 197 -7.64 -26.03 -18.15
N GLY A 198 -7.59 -24.87 -17.51
CA GLY A 198 -8.73 -24.00 -17.25
C GLY A 198 -8.97 -23.01 -18.39
N ARG A 199 -10.13 -22.35 -18.31
CA ARG A 199 -10.49 -21.23 -19.19
C ARG A 199 -10.50 -19.90 -18.44
N GLU A 200 -10.18 -19.94 -17.18
CA GLU A 200 -10.17 -18.81 -16.27
C GLU A 200 -9.02 -17.84 -16.63
N SER A 201 -9.25 -16.57 -16.39
CA SER A 201 -8.17 -15.58 -16.52
C SER A 201 -7.25 -15.63 -15.31
N LEU A 202 -5.94 -15.57 -15.55
CA LEU A 202 -4.94 -15.39 -14.50
C LEU A 202 -4.61 -13.90 -14.34
N LEU A 203 -4.89 -13.36 -13.17
CA LEU A 203 -4.56 -12.00 -12.78
C LEU A 203 -3.07 -11.93 -12.42
N LEU A 204 -2.34 -11.07 -13.10
CA LEU A 204 -0.90 -10.88 -12.93
C LEU A 204 -0.60 -9.39 -12.68
N MET A 205 0.36 -9.12 -11.80
CA MET A 205 0.90 -7.78 -11.64
C MET A 205 1.56 -7.31 -12.95
N SER A 206 1.23 -6.11 -13.42
CA SER A 206 1.78 -5.54 -14.66
C SER A 206 3.24 -5.13 -14.52
N ARG A 207 3.66 -4.73 -13.33
CA ARG A 207 5.02 -4.29 -13.01
C ARG A 207 5.89 -5.41 -12.44
N ASP A 208 7.19 -5.22 -12.49
CA ASP A 208 8.13 -6.06 -11.78
C ASP A 208 8.01 -5.87 -10.27
N LEU A 209 8.11 -6.97 -9.58
CA LEU A 209 8.21 -7.07 -8.13
C LEU A 209 9.58 -7.61 -7.74
N VAL A 210 9.61 -8.50 -6.75
CA VAL A 210 10.80 -9.24 -6.36
C VAL A 210 11.09 -10.41 -7.29
N LYS A 211 12.36 -10.78 -7.40
CA LYS A 211 12.87 -11.80 -8.35
C LYS A 211 12.05 -13.09 -8.34
N GLY A 212 11.76 -13.66 -7.17
CA GLY A 212 11.02 -14.94 -7.09
C GLY A 212 9.61 -14.86 -7.69
N TYR A 213 8.89 -13.75 -7.49
CA TYR A 213 7.60 -13.52 -8.13
C TYR A 213 7.73 -13.36 -9.64
N ASN A 214 8.70 -12.54 -10.07
CA ASN A 214 8.93 -12.26 -11.49
C ASN A 214 9.27 -13.53 -12.26
N SER A 215 10.11 -14.42 -11.70
CA SER A 215 10.47 -15.69 -12.33
C SER A 215 9.24 -16.55 -12.66
N VAL A 216 8.31 -16.67 -11.73
CA VAL A 216 7.08 -17.46 -11.95
C VAL A 216 6.09 -16.73 -12.86
N ARG A 217 5.97 -15.40 -12.72
CA ARG A 217 5.17 -14.58 -13.65
C ARG A 217 5.64 -14.76 -15.09
N GLU A 218 6.95 -14.79 -15.35
CA GLU A 218 7.52 -14.99 -16.67
C GLU A 218 7.13 -16.32 -17.30
N ILE A 219 6.96 -17.40 -16.52
CA ILE A 219 6.45 -18.68 -17.02
C ILE A 219 5.07 -18.47 -17.64
N PHE A 220 4.18 -17.79 -16.93
CA PHE A 220 2.83 -17.51 -17.43
C PHE A 220 2.80 -16.48 -18.56
N LEU A 221 3.69 -15.47 -18.55
CA LEU A 221 3.77 -14.50 -19.64
C LEU A 221 4.10 -15.13 -20.99
N LYS A 222 4.98 -16.13 -21.00
CA LYS A 222 5.38 -16.90 -22.19
C LYS A 222 4.36 -17.96 -22.58
N ASP A 223 3.41 -18.27 -21.73
CA ASP A 223 2.42 -19.32 -21.96
C ASP A 223 1.20 -18.76 -22.73
N ASN A 224 1.06 -19.15 -23.99
CA ASN A 224 -0.05 -18.72 -24.85
C ASN A 224 -1.39 -19.42 -24.53
N LEU A 225 -1.40 -20.49 -23.75
CA LEU A 225 -2.60 -21.22 -23.36
C LEU A 225 -3.32 -20.60 -22.18
N VAL A 226 -2.61 -19.82 -21.35
CA VAL A 226 -3.18 -19.14 -20.19
C VAL A 226 -3.68 -17.77 -20.60
N ARG A 227 -4.98 -17.51 -20.37
CA ARG A 227 -5.57 -16.18 -20.51
C ARG A 227 -5.08 -15.29 -19.37
N LYS A 228 -4.51 -14.13 -19.69
CA LYS A 228 -3.89 -13.20 -18.74
C LYS A 228 -4.65 -11.90 -18.66
N GLU A 229 -4.80 -11.38 -17.45
CA GLU A 229 -5.31 -10.04 -17.19
C GLU A 229 -4.34 -9.35 -16.22
N TYR A 230 -4.14 -8.05 -16.43
CA TYR A 230 -3.11 -7.31 -15.70
C TYR A 230 -3.71 -6.30 -14.75
N PHE A 231 -3.02 -6.06 -13.64
CA PHE A 231 -3.33 -5.00 -12.69
C PHE A 231 -2.05 -4.32 -12.20
N ASP A 232 -2.14 -3.06 -11.82
CA ASP A 232 -0.98 -2.24 -11.44
C ASP A 232 -0.64 -2.31 -9.96
N SER A 233 -1.64 -2.49 -9.11
CA SER A 233 -1.47 -2.59 -7.65
C SER A 233 -2.45 -3.59 -7.07
N LEU A 234 -2.00 -4.37 -6.09
CA LEU A 234 -2.87 -5.27 -5.35
C LEU A 234 -3.64 -4.45 -4.30
N ASN A 235 -4.95 -4.48 -4.40
CA ASN A 235 -5.87 -3.80 -3.50
C ASN A 235 -7.15 -4.62 -3.32
N MET A 236 -8.08 -4.14 -2.49
CA MET A 236 -9.34 -4.83 -2.25
C MET A 236 -10.20 -4.99 -3.51
N GLU A 237 -10.09 -4.10 -4.50
CA GLU A 237 -10.79 -4.21 -5.77
C GLU A 237 -10.36 -5.46 -6.55
N ILE A 238 -9.05 -5.72 -6.63
CA ILE A 238 -8.52 -6.92 -7.30
C ILE A 238 -8.92 -8.19 -6.57
N LEU A 239 -8.90 -8.19 -5.23
CA LEU A 239 -9.36 -9.34 -4.44
C LEU A 239 -10.86 -9.59 -4.62
N ASN A 240 -11.70 -8.56 -4.59
CA ASN A 240 -13.14 -8.67 -4.87
C ASN A 240 -13.39 -9.19 -6.28
N ARG A 241 -12.63 -8.70 -7.26
CA ARG A 241 -12.70 -9.18 -8.64
C ARG A 241 -12.36 -10.67 -8.73
N CYS A 242 -11.27 -11.10 -8.12
CA CYS A 242 -10.87 -12.52 -8.04
C CYS A 242 -11.98 -13.38 -7.40
N ALA A 243 -12.59 -12.91 -6.31
CA ALA A 243 -13.64 -13.63 -5.62
C ALA A 243 -14.95 -13.77 -6.45
N SER A 244 -15.28 -12.79 -7.29
CA SER A 244 -16.57 -12.71 -7.99
C SER A 244 -16.53 -13.20 -9.44
N SER A 245 -15.38 -13.11 -10.13
CA SER A 245 -15.27 -13.41 -11.57
C SER A 245 -14.82 -14.83 -11.89
N GLY A 246 -14.46 -15.63 -10.88
CA GLY A 246 -13.85 -16.94 -11.07
C GLY A 246 -12.42 -16.88 -11.62
N SER A 247 -11.79 -15.69 -11.66
CA SER A 247 -10.40 -15.53 -12.07
C SER A 247 -9.45 -16.09 -11.02
N LEU A 248 -8.27 -16.50 -11.47
CA LEU A 248 -7.15 -16.91 -10.65
C LEU A 248 -6.24 -15.70 -10.40
N LEU A 249 -5.57 -15.63 -9.26
CA LEU A 249 -4.62 -14.57 -8.93
C LEU A 249 -3.29 -15.20 -8.52
N LEU A 250 -2.20 -14.85 -9.22
CA LEU A 250 -0.85 -15.20 -8.75
C LEU A 250 -0.52 -14.41 -7.50
N ALA A 251 -0.32 -15.11 -6.41
CA ALA A 251 -0.21 -14.60 -5.06
C ALA A 251 0.93 -15.26 -4.28
N THR A 252 1.07 -14.89 -3.02
CA THR A 252 1.88 -15.61 -2.04
C THR A 252 0.97 -16.18 -0.95
N ASN A 253 1.46 -17.18 -0.22
CA ASN A 253 0.71 -17.73 0.91
C ASN A 253 0.43 -16.72 2.02
N ALA A 254 1.15 -15.59 2.08
CA ALA A 254 0.88 -14.51 3.03
C ALA A 254 -0.48 -13.81 2.79
N TRP A 255 -1.04 -13.89 1.58
CA TRP A 255 -2.31 -13.23 1.22
C TRP A 255 -3.55 -14.10 1.46
N THR A 256 -3.38 -15.31 1.94
CA THR A 256 -4.47 -16.27 2.19
C THR A 256 -5.60 -15.71 3.06
N PHE A 257 -5.27 -14.80 3.99
CA PHE A 257 -6.23 -14.23 4.94
C PHE A 257 -6.66 -12.81 4.60
N SER A 258 -6.27 -12.29 3.45
CA SER A 258 -6.59 -10.91 3.06
C SER A 258 -8.04 -10.72 2.63
N HIS A 259 -8.73 -11.81 2.24
CA HIS A 259 -10.11 -11.75 1.80
C HIS A 259 -10.89 -13.02 2.20
N PRO A 260 -12.07 -12.89 2.87
CA PRO A 260 -12.80 -14.03 3.45
C PRO A 260 -13.39 -15.01 2.43
N LEU A 261 -13.57 -14.59 1.18
CA LEU A 261 -14.13 -15.43 0.11
C LEU A 261 -13.07 -16.02 -0.82
N LEU A 262 -11.79 -15.82 -0.51
CA LEU A 262 -10.68 -16.37 -1.29
C LEU A 262 -9.96 -17.48 -0.52
N LYS A 263 -9.51 -18.47 -1.27
CA LYS A 263 -8.58 -19.52 -0.83
C LYS A 263 -7.30 -19.42 -1.67
N SER A 264 -6.17 -19.55 -1.02
CA SER A 264 -4.86 -19.69 -1.69
C SER A 264 -4.43 -21.14 -1.66
N VAL A 265 -4.12 -21.69 -2.81
CA VAL A 265 -3.57 -23.05 -2.96
C VAL A 265 -2.12 -22.93 -3.41
N PRO A 266 -1.16 -23.58 -2.74
CA PRO A 266 0.25 -23.52 -3.11
C PRO A 266 0.48 -23.92 -4.57
N LEU A 267 1.31 -23.17 -5.27
CA LEU A 267 1.78 -23.49 -6.61
C LEU A 267 3.06 -24.34 -6.52
N GLU A 268 3.13 -25.44 -7.26
CA GLU A 268 4.26 -26.36 -7.27
C GLU A 268 5.40 -25.79 -8.12
N VAL A 269 6.17 -24.89 -7.52
CA VAL A 269 7.35 -24.24 -8.08
C VAL A 269 8.44 -24.18 -7.02
N ASN A 270 9.70 -24.08 -7.46
CA ASN A 270 10.84 -24.06 -6.53
C ASN A 270 11.14 -22.64 -5.99
N GLU A 271 10.56 -21.63 -6.59
CA GLU A 271 10.79 -20.24 -6.22
C GLU A 271 10.13 -19.92 -4.89
N THR A 272 10.90 -19.24 -4.04
CA THR A 272 10.43 -18.64 -2.81
C THR A 272 10.74 -17.14 -2.79
N ILE A 273 10.07 -16.42 -1.92
CA ILE A 273 10.23 -14.98 -1.80
C ILE A 273 10.58 -14.63 -0.36
N PRO A 274 11.76 -14.04 -0.10
CA PRO A 274 12.10 -13.57 1.24
C PRO A 274 11.06 -12.56 1.73
N PHE A 275 10.62 -12.75 2.97
CA PHE A 275 9.70 -11.87 3.68
C PHE A 275 10.31 -11.46 5.01
N GLY A 276 10.20 -10.18 5.36
CA GLY A 276 10.81 -9.70 6.58
C GLY A 276 10.44 -8.28 6.95
N VAL A 277 11.12 -7.79 7.97
CA VAL A 277 11.01 -6.42 8.47
C VAL A 277 12.05 -5.56 7.76
N ILE A 278 11.57 -4.67 6.91
CA ILE A 278 12.41 -3.67 6.22
C ILE A 278 12.58 -2.47 7.15
N HIS A 279 13.81 -1.96 7.24
CA HIS A 279 14.15 -0.80 8.04
C HIS A 279 15.31 -0.02 7.46
N SER A 280 15.58 1.17 7.96
CA SER A 280 16.74 1.99 7.58
C SER A 280 18.06 1.25 7.85
N LYS A 281 19.09 1.49 7.02
CA LYS A 281 20.46 1.03 7.28
C LYS A 281 21.03 1.59 8.59
N HIS A 282 20.49 2.73 9.04
CA HIS A 282 20.87 3.40 10.30
C HIS A 282 19.63 3.52 11.20
N PRO A 283 19.12 2.41 11.76
CA PRO A 283 17.93 2.42 12.58
C PRO A 283 18.15 3.15 13.91
N THR A 284 17.10 3.78 14.42
CA THR A 284 17.12 4.39 15.75
C THR A 284 17.35 3.34 16.84
N GLU A 285 17.68 3.78 18.04
CA GLU A 285 17.88 2.85 19.18
C GLU A 285 16.62 2.03 19.48
N GLN A 286 15.45 2.65 19.40
CA GLN A 286 14.17 2.00 19.61
C GLN A 286 13.89 0.92 18.55
N VAL A 287 14.17 1.23 17.28
CA VAL A 287 14.06 0.26 16.20
C VAL A 287 15.02 -0.91 16.42
N ARG A 288 16.26 -0.65 16.80
CA ARG A 288 17.22 -1.73 17.14
C ARG A 288 16.73 -2.63 18.27
N LYS A 289 16.11 -2.05 19.31
CA LYS A 289 15.53 -2.82 20.42
C LYS A 289 14.43 -3.76 19.95
N ILE A 290 13.50 -3.28 19.15
CA ILE A 290 12.38 -4.12 18.65
C ILE A 290 12.88 -5.18 17.66
N LEU A 291 13.83 -4.86 16.78
CA LEU A 291 14.41 -5.82 15.84
C LEU A 291 15.07 -7.00 16.58
N LYS A 292 15.82 -6.74 17.67
CA LYS A 292 16.41 -7.80 18.51
C LYS A 292 15.34 -8.72 19.12
N ILE A 293 14.22 -8.15 19.57
CA ILE A 293 13.12 -8.96 20.12
C ILE A 293 12.45 -9.77 19.01
N ILE A 294 12.23 -9.17 17.85
CA ILE A 294 11.65 -9.87 16.69
C ILE A 294 12.54 -11.05 16.30
N GLU A 295 13.85 -10.84 16.20
CA GLU A 295 14.83 -11.87 15.89
C GLU A 295 14.80 -13.00 16.93
N PHE A 296 14.81 -12.66 18.23
CA PHE A 296 14.74 -13.62 19.33
C PHE A 296 13.45 -14.46 19.27
N VAL A 297 12.28 -13.83 19.12
CA VAL A 297 11.00 -14.53 19.05
C VAL A 297 10.92 -15.40 17.78
N ASN A 298 11.48 -14.93 16.65
CA ASN A 298 11.53 -15.70 15.41
C ASN A 298 12.37 -16.98 15.55
N LEU A 299 13.50 -16.91 16.25
CA LEU A 299 14.37 -18.05 16.50
C LEU A 299 13.72 -19.05 17.46
N GLU A 300 13.05 -18.59 18.53
CA GLU A 300 12.42 -19.48 19.52
C GLU A 300 11.19 -20.21 18.96
N GLN A 301 10.44 -19.61 18.05
CA GLN A 301 9.21 -20.20 17.50
C GLN A 301 9.42 -21.01 16.21
N GLN A 302 10.68 -21.20 15.76
CA GLN A 302 11.03 -21.92 14.52
C GLN A 302 10.20 -21.50 13.29
N ASN A 303 10.04 -20.22 13.08
CA ASN A 303 9.23 -19.50 12.10
C ASN A 303 7.94 -18.93 12.69
N PHE A 304 7.81 -17.62 12.62
CA PHE A 304 6.57 -16.93 12.98
C PHE A 304 5.37 -17.55 12.27
N LYS A 305 4.31 -17.85 13.02
CA LYS A 305 3.00 -18.03 12.41
C LYS A 305 2.54 -16.63 11.95
N LEU A 306 2.78 -16.33 10.70
CA LEU A 306 2.40 -15.04 10.10
C LEU A 306 0.88 -14.93 9.87
N TRP A 307 0.17 -16.06 9.99
CA TRP A 307 -1.27 -16.24 9.81
C TRP A 307 -1.87 -17.28 10.78
#